data_d71dd044f835cf2001dd91e1a788d816
#
_entry.id   d71dd044f835cf2001dd91e1a788d816
#
_cell.length_a   1.000
_cell.length_b   1.000
_cell.length_c   1.000
_cell.angle_alpha   90.00
_cell.angle_beta   90.00
_cell.angle_gamma   90.00
#
_symmetry.space_group_name_H-M   'P 1'
#
loop_
_entity.id
_entity.type
_entity.pdbx_description
1 polymer ?
#
loop_
_entity_poly.entity_id
_entity_poly.type
_entity_poly.pdbx_seq_one_letter_code
_entity_poly.pdbx_strand_id
1 'polypeptide(L)'
;MSNNSQDTSTTHIMAKKKKYNKHSAVHKREFNPQNDSVRAKKYLGQHFLIDETIANDISQTLQLEGYKNVLEIGPGTGVMTKYLLEKDINLVAMELDSESVEYLINNYPNKNLQILEADFLKEDLQDYFGTEQFGITGNFPYNISTQIVFKMLEIKQQVPEFSGMFQKEVAMRICAKEGNKTYGILSVLTQAFYDAEYLFTVPPTVFNPPPKVESGVLRLRRKASLDIDCSELMLYKVVKTAFQQRRKTLRNSLKSFNLSDKIKEDAIFGQRPEQLSVAQFIALTQKLEADAISTHQ
;
A
#
# COMPACT_ATOMS: atom_id res chain seq x y z
N MET A 1 -36.97 48.55 -30.67
CA MET A 1 -36.31 49.32 -29.60
C MET A 1 -36.02 48.38 -28.44
N SER A 2 -34.78 48.39 -28.05
CA SER A 2 -34.14 47.90 -26.84
C SER A 2 -33.98 46.39 -26.64
N ASN A 3 -32.75 46.02 -26.87
CA ASN A 3 -32.02 44.83 -26.45
C ASN A 3 -32.06 44.61 -24.94
N ASN A 4 -32.04 43.37 -24.53
CA ASN A 4 -31.39 42.97 -23.29
C ASN A 4 -30.67 41.61 -23.48
N SER A 5 -29.39 41.69 -23.59
CA SER A 5 -28.39 40.63 -23.55
C SER A 5 -28.28 40.13 -22.13
N GLN A 6 -28.48 38.84 -21.90
CA GLN A 6 -28.06 38.15 -20.68
C GLN A 6 -26.71 37.49 -20.92
N ASP A 7 -25.74 38.03 -20.21
CA ASP A 7 -24.35 37.59 -20.15
C ASP A 7 -24.26 36.37 -19.21
N THR A 8 -23.98 35.19 -19.77
CA THR A 8 -23.66 33.98 -19.00
C THR A 8 -22.19 33.83 -18.96
N SER A 9 -21.56 34.34 -17.91
CA SER A 9 -20.16 34.14 -17.63
C SER A 9 -19.86 32.67 -17.24
N THR A 10 -19.41 31.92 -18.21
CA THR A 10 -18.87 30.56 -18.01
C THR A 10 -17.45 30.68 -17.44
N THR A 11 -17.32 30.43 -16.16
CA THR A 11 -16.04 30.41 -15.47
C THR A 11 -15.26 29.18 -15.92
N HIS A 12 -14.33 29.36 -16.85
CA HIS A 12 -13.35 28.36 -17.24
C HIS A 12 -12.34 28.20 -16.10
N ILE A 13 -12.44 27.10 -15.38
CA ILE A 13 -11.36 26.63 -14.50
C ILE A 13 -10.26 26.07 -15.39
N MET A 14 -9.25 26.90 -15.67
CA MET A 14 -8.03 26.45 -16.33
C MET A 14 -7.21 25.62 -15.35
N ALA A 15 -7.24 24.31 -15.53
CA ALA A 15 -6.27 23.40 -14.93
C ALA A 15 -4.87 23.79 -15.42
N LYS A 16 -4.01 24.26 -14.51
CA LYS A 16 -2.59 24.54 -14.79
C LYS A 16 -1.88 23.22 -15.07
N LYS A 17 -1.77 22.85 -16.35
CA LYS A 17 -0.83 21.83 -16.80
C LYS A 17 0.58 22.30 -16.47
N LYS A 18 1.18 21.75 -15.40
CA LYS A 18 2.64 21.85 -15.21
C LYS A 18 3.32 21.21 -16.42
N LYS A 19 3.91 22.05 -17.30
CA LYS A 19 4.81 21.57 -18.34
C LYS A 19 6.03 20.96 -17.66
N TYR A 20 6.11 19.63 -17.65
CA TYR A 20 7.37 18.96 -17.38
C TYR A 20 8.34 19.30 -18.52
N ASN A 21 9.38 20.05 -18.20
CA ASN A 21 10.48 20.32 -19.13
C ASN A 21 11.15 18.98 -19.47
N LYS A 22 10.95 18.52 -20.70
CA LYS A 22 11.84 17.57 -21.35
C LYS A 22 13.22 18.22 -21.43
N HIS A 23 14.24 17.45 -21.05
CA HIS A 23 15.67 17.73 -21.23
C HIS A 23 16.37 18.49 -20.09
N SER A 24 16.66 17.79 -19.00
CA SER A 24 18.02 17.88 -18.46
C SER A 24 18.90 17.00 -19.36
N ALA A 25 19.94 17.56 -19.95
CA ALA A 25 20.89 16.84 -20.78
C ALA A 25 21.63 15.81 -19.90
N VAL A 26 21.15 14.58 -19.91
CA VAL A 26 21.88 13.44 -19.36
C VAL A 26 23.04 13.22 -20.33
N HIS A 27 24.27 13.39 -19.85
CA HIS A 27 25.46 12.96 -20.58
C HIS A 27 25.29 11.47 -20.86
N LYS A 28 25.08 11.11 -22.13
CA LYS A 28 25.04 9.72 -22.58
C LYS A 28 26.41 9.10 -22.32
N ARG A 29 26.54 8.38 -21.20
CA ARG A 29 27.59 7.40 -21.01
C ARG A 29 27.24 6.23 -21.91
N GLU A 30 28.17 5.77 -22.73
CA GLU A 30 27.95 4.55 -23.51
C GLU A 30 27.76 3.39 -22.52
N PHE A 31 26.61 2.76 -22.60
CA PHE A 31 26.23 1.60 -21.77
C PHE A 31 27.15 0.42 -22.13
N ASN A 32 27.89 -0.10 -21.15
CA ASN A 32 28.66 -1.31 -21.29
C ASN A 32 28.00 -2.44 -20.49
N PRO A 33 27.32 -3.41 -21.15
CA PRO A 33 26.57 -4.48 -20.48
C PRO A 33 27.40 -5.35 -19.51
N GLN A 34 28.71 -5.32 -19.63
CA GLN A 34 29.62 -6.10 -18.77
C GLN A 34 30.09 -5.35 -17.52
N ASN A 35 29.86 -4.03 -17.42
CA ASN A 35 30.33 -3.20 -16.29
C ASN A 35 29.22 -2.44 -15.55
N ASP A 36 28.02 -2.37 -16.07
CA ASP A 36 26.94 -1.54 -15.54
C ASP A 36 25.88 -2.37 -14.77
N SER A 37 26.33 -3.26 -13.89
CA SER A 37 25.44 -3.89 -12.92
C SER A 37 25.07 -2.89 -11.83
N VAL A 38 23.77 -2.52 -11.71
CA VAL A 38 23.25 -1.74 -10.60
C VAL A 38 23.62 -2.41 -9.28
N ARG A 39 24.22 -1.64 -8.36
CA ARG A 39 24.62 -2.17 -7.05
C ARG A 39 23.53 -1.90 -6.02
N ALA A 40 23.17 -2.94 -5.26
CA ALA A 40 22.22 -2.82 -4.17
C ALA A 40 22.68 -1.82 -3.11
N LYS A 41 21.87 -0.83 -2.79
CA LYS A 41 22.13 0.21 -1.80
C LYS A 41 21.52 -0.18 -0.46
N LYS A 42 22.34 -0.46 0.51
CA LYS A 42 21.90 -0.94 1.83
C LYS A 42 20.96 0.06 2.53
N TYR A 43 21.19 1.37 2.37
CA TYR A 43 20.36 2.40 2.98
C TYR A 43 18.95 2.49 2.37
N LEU A 44 18.76 1.97 1.13
CA LEU A 44 17.44 1.81 0.49
C LEU A 44 16.78 0.47 0.84
N GLY A 45 17.48 -0.42 1.56
CA GLY A 45 16.97 -1.75 1.89
C GLY A 45 16.84 -2.68 0.69
N GLN A 46 17.64 -2.46 -0.36
CA GLN A 46 17.56 -3.19 -1.61
C GLN A 46 18.10 -4.62 -1.49
N HIS A 47 17.28 -5.56 -1.95
CA HIS A 47 17.59 -6.96 -2.19
C HIS A 47 17.00 -7.31 -3.56
N PHE A 48 17.83 -7.33 -4.59
CA PHE A 48 17.36 -7.62 -5.95
C PHE A 48 16.97 -9.09 -6.06
N LEU A 49 15.74 -9.34 -6.45
CA LEU A 49 15.28 -10.68 -6.83
C LEU A 49 16.00 -11.10 -8.11
N ILE A 50 16.59 -12.29 -8.11
CA ILE A 50 17.35 -12.85 -9.24
C ILE A 50 16.73 -14.13 -9.80
N ASP A 51 15.71 -14.66 -9.14
CA ASP A 51 14.98 -15.85 -9.60
C ASP A 51 13.81 -15.43 -10.50
N GLU A 52 13.91 -15.82 -11.76
CA GLU A 52 12.97 -15.47 -12.81
C GLU A 52 11.61 -16.13 -12.61
N THR A 53 11.58 -17.37 -12.10
CA THR A 53 10.33 -18.11 -11.84
C THR A 53 9.52 -17.39 -10.77
N ILE A 54 10.17 -17.01 -9.67
CA ILE A 54 9.51 -16.28 -8.58
C ILE A 54 9.06 -14.88 -9.04
N ALA A 55 9.88 -14.18 -9.86
CA ALA A 55 9.50 -12.89 -10.42
C ALA A 55 8.24 -13.01 -11.30
N ASN A 56 8.18 -14.03 -12.13
CA ASN A 56 6.98 -14.33 -12.92
C ASN A 56 5.78 -14.66 -12.02
N ASP A 57 5.95 -15.54 -11.02
CA ASP A 57 4.88 -15.93 -10.12
C ASP A 57 4.28 -14.71 -9.38
N ILE A 58 5.13 -13.79 -8.91
CA ILE A 58 4.66 -12.56 -8.28
C ILE A 58 3.90 -11.68 -9.28
N SER A 59 4.39 -11.55 -10.51
CA SER A 59 3.71 -10.76 -11.55
C SER A 59 2.31 -11.29 -11.88
N GLN A 60 2.03 -12.59 -11.65
CA GLN A 60 0.73 -13.23 -11.88
C GLN A 60 -0.25 -13.06 -10.71
N THR A 61 0.15 -12.45 -9.61
CA THR A 61 -0.70 -12.37 -8.42
C THR A 61 -1.84 -11.36 -8.53
N LEU A 62 -1.72 -10.30 -9.35
CA LEU A 62 -2.81 -9.38 -9.66
C LEU A 62 -3.77 -10.01 -10.68
N GLN A 63 -5.06 -10.00 -10.39
CA GLN A 63 -6.11 -10.54 -11.25
C GLN A 63 -6.52 -9.59 -12.38
N LEU A 64 -6.27 -8.26 -12.18
CA LEU A 64 -6.55 -7.20 -13.16
C LEU A 64 -8.04 -7.09 -13.55
N GLU A 65 -8.94 -7.40 -12.61
CA GLU A 65 -10.37 -7.33 -12.84
C GLU A 65 -10.88 -5.90 -12.75
N GLY A 66 -11.33 -5.35 -13.88
CA GLY A 66 -11.96 -4.03 -13.95
C GLY A 66 -11.00 -2.84 -13.96
N TYR A 67 -9.69 -3.04 -14.07
CA TYR A 67 -8.69 -1.98 -14.21
C TYR A 67 -7.52 -2.44 -15.10
N LYS A 68 -6.77 -1.48 -15.66
CA LYS A 68 -5.59 -1.74 -16.51
C LYS A 68 -4.33 -1.04 -16.03
N ASN A 69 -4.46 -0.05 -15.16
CA ASN A 69 -3.30 0.68 -14.66
C ASN A 69 -2.66 -0.10 -13.51
N VAL A 70 -1.35 -0.26 -13.55
CA VAL A 70 -0.58 -0.94 -12.50
C VAL A 70 0.59 -0.07 -12.08
N LEU A 71 0.79 0.07 -10.78
CA LEU A 71 1.96 0.69 -10.17
C LEU A 71 2.89 -0.40 -9.64
N GLU A 72 4.10 -0.49 -10.19
CA GLU A 72 5.18 -1.27 -9.61
C GLU A 72 6.05 -0.37 -8.72
N ILE A 73 6.17 -0.72 -7.44
CA ILE A 73 6.99 0.03 -6.48
C ILE A 73 8.33 -0.68 -6.29
N GLY A 74 9.42 0.04 -6.55
CA GLY A 74 10.78 -0.48 -6.41
C GLY A 74 11.12 -1.56 -7.43
N PRO A 75 10.96 -1.30 -8.74
CA PRO A 75 11.25 -2.28 -9.79
C PRO A 75 12.72 -2.72 -9.80
N GLY A 76 13.64 -1.93 -9.24
CA GLY A 76 15.08 -2.20 -9.26
C GLY A 76 15.61 -2.37 -10.68
N THR A 77 16.14 -3.53 -10.99
CA THR A 77 16.62 -3.86 -12.35
C THR A 77 15.54 -4.43 -13.27
N GLY A 78 14.27 -4.39 -12.88
CA GLY A 78 13.13 -4.73 -13.74
C GLY A 78 12.85 -6.23 -13.90
N VAL A 79 13.30 -7.06 -12.96
CA VAL A 79 13.08 -8.52 -13.05
C VAL A 79 11.59 -8.89 -13.06
N MET A 80 10.75 -8.14 -12.34
CA MET A 80 9.29 -8.31 -12.39
C MET A 80 8.65 -7.49 -13.52
N THR A 81 9.19 -6.28 -13.78
CA THR A 81 8.71 -5.34 -14.80
C THR A 81 8.53 -6.03 -16.16
N LYS A 82 9.48 -6.87 -16.58
CA LYS A 82 9.41 -7.56 -17.88
C LYS A 82 8.19 -8.47 -18.00
N TYR A 83 7.82 -9.21 -16.95
CA TYR A 83 6.64 -10.08 -16.94
C TYR A 83 5.33 -9.28 -16.83
N LEU A 84 5.35 -8.14 -16.15
CA LEU A 84 4.21 -7.22 -16.12
C LEU A 84 3.95 -6.62 -17.50
N LEU A 85 5.00 -6.32 -18.29
CA LEU A 85 4.90 -5.79 -19.64
C LEU A 85 4.37 -6.80 -20.68
N GLU A 86 4.34 -8.09 -20.36
CA GLU A 86 3.69 -9.10 -21.19
C GLU A 86 2.15 -9.06 -21.11
N LYS A 87 1.61 -8.33 -20.12
CA LYS A 87 0.16 -8.18 -19.90
C LYS A 87 -0.39 -6.95 -20.63
N ASP A 88 -1.69 -6.95 -20.90
CA ASP A 88 -2.41 -5.79 -21.48
C ASP A 88 -2.70 -4.75 -20.37
N ILE A 89 -1.66 -4.07 -19.89
CA ILE A 89 -1.72 -3.06 -18.82
C ILE A 89 -0.95 -1.80 -19.22
N ASN A 90 -1.27 -0.69 -18.51
CA ASN A 90 -0.47 0.51 -18.46
C ASN A 90 0.38 0.45 -17.17
N LEU A 91 1.68 0.29 -17.30
CA LEU A 91 2.58 0.11 -16.18
C LEU A 91 3.28 1.42 -15.82
N VAL A 92 3.14 1.85 -14.58
CA VAL A 92 3.96 2.90 -13.95
C VAL A 92 4.96 2.21 -13.03
N ALA A 93 6.25 2.34 -13.31
CA ALA A 93 7.35 1.83 -12.49
C ALA A 93 7.95 2.99 -11.70
N MET A 94 7.77 2.99 -10.38
CA MET A 94 8.25 4.05 -9.49
C MET A 94 9.45 3.58 -8.70
N GLU A 95 10.60 4.22 -8.92
CA GLU A 95 11.89 3.86 -8.33
C GLU A 95 12.58 5.09 -7.74
N LEU A 96 13.19 4.92 -6.58
CA LEU A 96 13.91 6.00 -5.90
C LEU A 96 15.39 6.05 -6.30
N ASP A 97 15.94 4.93 -6.72
CA ASP A 97 17.35 4.80 -7.08
C ASP A 97 17.60 5.21 -8.54
N SER A 98 18.28 6.34 -8.76
CA SER A 98 18.59 6.90 -10.08
C SER A 98 19.35 5.91 -10.98
N GLU A 99 20.25 5.06 -10.42
CA GLU A 99 20.97 4.06 -11.22
C GLU A 99 20.02 2.98 -11.75
N SER A 100 19.07 2.56 -10.91
CA SER A 100 18.00 1.62 -11.32
C SER A 100 17.09 2.25 -12.36
N VAL A 101 16.72 3.53 -12.20
CA VAL A 101 15.92 4.28 -13.18
C VAL A 101 16.62 4.35 -14.55
N GLU A 102 17.91 4.72 -14.57
CA GLU A 102 18.70 4.75 -15.80
C GLU A 102 18.78 3.38 -16.47
N TYR A 103 18.99 2.33 -15.66
CA TYR A 103 18.98 0.94 -16.13
C TYR A 103 17.64 0.57 -16.78
N LEU A 104 16.51 0.89 -16.13
CA LEU A 104 15.17 0.60 -16.65
C LEU A 104 14.91 1.31 -17.97
N ILE A 105 15.23 2.60 -18.09
CA ILE A 105 15.06 3.39 -19.31
C ILE A 105 15.83 2.77 -20.48
N ASN A 106 17.04 2.30 -20.22
CA ASN A 106 17.91 1.75 -21.27
C ASN A 106 17.52 0.32 -21.69
N ASN A 107 16.98 -0.48 -20.77
CA ASN A 107 16.73 -1.91 -21.01
C ASN A 107 15.27 -2.27 -21.31
N TYR A 108 14.32 -1.40 -20.93
CA TYR A 108 12.87 -1.65 -21.12
C TYR A 108 12.17 -0.55 -21.91
N PRO A 109 12.54 -0.31 -23.20
CA PRO A 109 11.86 0.66 -24.03
C PRO A 109 10.48 0.13 -24.44
N ASN A 110 9.43 0.52 -23.72
CA ASN A 110 8.06 0.08 -23.97
C ASN A 110 7.10 1.27 -23.88
N LYS A 111 6.19 1.40 -24.85
CA LYS A 111 5.20 2.50 -24.88
C LYS A 111 4.19 2.46 -23.73
N ASN A 112 3.96 1.28 -23.17
CA ASN A 112 3.02 1.06 -22.06
C ASN A 112 3.73 1.16 -20.69
N LEU A 113 5.02 1.50 -20.65
CA LEU A 113 5.81 1.70 -19.44
C LEU A 113 6.12 3.16 -19.24
N GLN A 114 5.73 3.70 -18.10
CA GLN A 114 6.18 4.98 -17.59
C GLN A 114 7.13 4.74 -16.41
N ILE A 115 8.36 5.22 -16.49
CA ILE A 115 9.35 5.12 -15.42
C ILE A 115 9.42 6.46 -14.69
N LEU A 116 9.32 6.43 -13.36
CA LEU A 116 9.34 7.61 -12.50
C LEU A 116 10.47 7.47 -11.47
N GLU A 117 11.37 8.46 -11.45
CA GLU A 117 12.30 8.64 -10.34
C GLU A 117 11.59 9.39 -9.22
N ALA A 118 11.04 8.64 -8.24
CA ALA A 118 10.19 9.21 -7.21
C ALA A 118 10.11 8.35 -5.95
N ASP A 119 9.80 9.01 -4.82
CA ASP A 119 9.53 8.37 -3.54
C ASP A 119 8.03 8.12 -3.38
N PHE A 120 7.59 6.86 -3.52
CA PHE A 120 6.19 6.49 -3.39
C PHE A 120 5.52 7.08 -2.14
N LEU A 121 6.23 7.17 -1.03
CA LEU A 121 5.66 7.67 0.22
C LEU A 121 5.35 9.18 0.18
N LYS A 122 5.95 9.93 -0.73
CA LYS A 122 5.80 11.40 -0.84
C LYS A 122 4.92 11.85 -2.00
N GLU A 123 4.75 10.99 -3.01
CA GLU A 123 4.02 11.36 -4.23
C GLU A 123 2.50 11.42 -3.99
N ASP A 124 1.84 12.34 -4.67
CA ASP A 124 0.39 12.31 -4.83
C ASP A 124 0.06 11.46 -6.07
N LEU A 125 -0.54 10.31 -5.86
CA LEU A 125 -0.82 9.37 -6.95
C LEU A 125 -1.93 9.86 -7.90
N GLN A 126 -2.71 10.87 -7.51
CA GLN A 126 -3.65 11.52 -8.40
C GLN A 126 -2.95 12.25 -9.56
N ASP A 127 -1.71 12.67 -9.40
CA ASP A 127 -0.91 13.29 -10.48
C ASP A 127 -0.64 12.31 -11.63
N TYR A 128 -0.68 10.99 -11.37
CA TYR A 128 -0.37 9.93 -12.33
C TYR A 128 -1.60 9.17 -12.83
N PHE A 129 -2.54 8.92 -11.95
CA PHE A 129 -3.72 8.11 -12.24
C PHE A 129 -5.04 8.90 -12.25
N GLY A 130 -5.01 10.18 -11.87
CA GLY A 130 -6.23 10.98 -11.72
C GLY A 130 -7.21 10.31 -10.76
N THR A 131 -8.41 9.99 -11.24
CA THR A 131 -9.45 9.26 -10.48
C THR A 131 -9.55 7.78 -10.87
N GLU A 132 -8.68 7.31 -11.78
CA GLU A 132 -8.73 5.94 -12.27
C GLU A 132 -8.26 4.94 -11.20
N GLN A 133 -8.76 3.72 -11.31
CA GLN A 133 -8.31 2.62 -10.44
C GLN A 133 -7.02 2.03 -10.97
N PHE A 134 -6.17 1.58 -10.06
CA PHE A 134 -4.91 0.92 -10.38
C PHE A 134 -4.55 -0.14 -9.34
N GLY A 135 -3.90 -1.20 -9.81
CA GLY A 135 -3.30 -2.20 -8.93
C GLY A 135 -1.92 -1.78 -8.47
N ILE A 136 -1.49 -2.23 -7.31
CA ILE A 136 -0.13 -2.01 -6.80
C ILE A 136 0.58 -3.34 -6.68
N THR A 137 1.82 -3.42 -7.17
CA THR A 137 2.68 -4.60 -7.00
C THR A 137 4.13 -4.21 -6.75
N GLY A 138 4.95 -5.16 -6.30
CA GLY A 138 6.38 -4.93 -6.14
C GLY A 138 7.08 -5.95 -5.25
N ASN A 139 8.41 -5.94 -5.34
CA ASN A 139 9.30 -6.48 -4.32
C ASN A 139 9.60 -5.35 -3.33
N PHE A 140 8.70 -5.15 -2.35
CA PHE A 140 8.73 -3.94 -1.51
C PHE A 140 9.97 -3.86 -0.63
N PRO A 141 10.66 -2.68 -0.57
CA PRO A 141 11.78 -2.47 0.33
C PRO A 141 11.36 -2.71 1.78
N TYR A 142 12.07 -3.57 2.51
CA TYR A 142 11.64 -4.05 3.83
C TYR A 142 11.52 -2.95 4.88
N ASN A 143 12.38 -1.94 4.80
CA ASN A 143 12.43 -0.82 5.74
C ASN A 143 11.20 0.11 5.66
N ILE A 144 10.48 0.13 4.55
CA ILE A 144 9.30 0.97 4.33
C ILE A 144 8.03 0.19 4.02
N SER A 145 8.09 -1.14 3.96
CA SER A 145 6.96 -1.99 3.52
C SER A 145 5.68 -1.77 4.31
N THR A 146 5.77 -1.55 5.62
CA THR A 146 4.63 -1.20 6.47
C THR A 146 4.03 0.17 6.11
N GLN A 147 4.87 1.16 5.80
CA GLN A 147 4.42 2.50 5.39
C GLN A 147 3.73 2.46 4.02
N ILE A 148 4.21 1.60 3.11
CA ILE A 148 3.56 1.35 1.82
C ILE A 148 2.12 0.85 2.03
N VAL A 149 1.90 -0.09 2.95
CA VAL A 149 0.55 -0.59 3.28
C VAL A 149 -0.33 0.52 3.86
N PHE A 150 0.19 1.36 4.77
CA PHE A 150 -0.59 2.47 5.31
C PHE A 150 -0.96 3.49 4.24
N LYS A 151 -0.03 3.87 3.36
CA LYS A 151 -0.33 4.77 2.25
C LYS A 151 -1.35 4.18 1.28
N MET A 152 -1.26 2.88 0.99
CA MET A 152 -2.29 2.17 0.20
C MET A 152 -3.66 2.27 0.87
N LEU A 153 -3.76 2.14 2.20
CA LEU A 153 -5.03 2.30 2.93
C LEU A 153 -5.60 3.72 2.84
N GLU A 154 -4.76 4.75 2.76
CA GLU A 154 -5.21 6.15 2.58
C GLU A 154 -5.88 6.36 1.21
N ILE A 155 -5.40 5.66 0.18
CA ILE A 155 -5.87 5.75 -1.21
C ILE A 155 -6.71 4.54 -1.64
N LYS A 156 -7.24 3.78 -0.71
CA LYS A 156 -7.96 2.51 -0.95
C LYS A 156 -9.12 2.60 -1.94
N GLN A 157 -9.73 3.78 -2.11
CA GLN A 157 -10.79 4.01 -3.10
C GLN A 157 -10.31 3.74 -4.53
N GLN A 158 -9.03 3.99 -4.82
CA GLN A 158 -8.45 3.81 -6.14
C GLN A 158 -7.72 2.47 -6.31
N VAL A 159 -7.45 1.73 -5.22
CA VAL A 159 -6.65 0.50 -5.24
C VAL A 159 -7.53 -0.73 -5.06
N PRO A 160 -8.05 -1.35 -6.14
CA PRO A 160 -8.83 -2.59 -6.05
C PRO A 160 -8.00 -3.80 -5.64
N GLU A 161 -6.73 -3.85 -6.03
CA GLU A 161 -5.80 -4.93 -5.70
C GLU A 161 -4.42 -4.40 -5.33
N PHE A 162 -3.83 -5.06 -4.34
CA PHE A 162 -2.46 -4.83 -3.91
C PHE A 162 -1.82 -6.20 -3.69
N SER A 163 -0.70 -6.46 -4.33
CA SER A 163 0.01 -7.72 -4.16
C SER A 163 1.51 -7.52 -4.25
N GLY A 164 2.28 -8.36 -3.58
CA GLY A 164 3.73 -8.28 -3.67
C GLY A 164 4.43 -8.94 -2.50
N MET A 165 5.72 -8.72 -2.46
CA MET A 165 6.62 -9.41 -1.55
C MET A 165 7.07 -8.51 -0.39
N PHE A 166 7.04 -9.09 0.81
CA PHE A 166 7.40 -8.49 2.10
C PHE A 166 8.37 -9.39 2.84
N GLN A 167 8.92 -8.92 3.96
CA GLN A 167 9.43 -9.87 4.96
C GLN A 167 8.30 -10.82 5.38
N LYS A 168 8.60 -12.11 5.50
CA LYS A 168 7.61 -13.16 5.84
C LYS A 168 6.78 -12.80 7.07
N GLU A 169 7.42 -12.31 8.13
CA GLU A 169 6.74 -11.91 9.35
C GLU A 169 5.71 -10.80 9.11
N VAL A 170 6.04 -9.82 8.26
CA VAL A 170 5.12 -8.72 7.92
C VAL A 170 3.94 -9.24 7.10
N ALA A 171 4.20 -10.06 6.08
CA ALA A 171 3.14 -10.67 5.27
C ALA A 171 2.21 -11.54 6.14
N MET A 172 2.76 -12.39 6.99
CA MET A 172 1.99 -13.21 7.93
C MET A 172 1.17 -12.35 8.90
N ARG A 173 1.71 -11.23 9.37
CA ARG A 173 1.00 -10.30 10.26
C ARG A 173 -0.19 -9.65 9.57
N ILE A 174 -0.04 -9.19 8.32
CA ILE A 174 -1.14 -8.61 7.54
C ILE A 174 -2.28 -9.61 7.35
N CYS A 175 -1.95 -10.88 7.08
CA CYS A 175 -2.92 -11.95 6.79
C CYS A 175 -3.42 -12.69 8.07
N ALA A 176 -2.87 -12.38 9.25
CA ALA A 176 -3.22 -13.09 10.47
C ALA A 176 -4.70 -12.88 10.87
N LYS A 177 -5.31 -13.92 11.43
CA LYS A 177 -6.64 -13.88 12.04
C LYS A 177 -6.52 -13.68 13.55
N GLU A 178 -7.62 -13.28 14.18
CA GLU A 178 -7.74 -13.15 15.63
C GLU A 178 -7.32 -14.43 16.36
N GLY A 179 -6.85 -14.30 17.59
CA GLY A 179 -6.32 -15.40 18.38
C GLY A 179 -4.87 -15.80 18.07
N ASN A 180 -4.31 -15.29 16.97
CA ASN A 180 -2.94 -15.56 16.59
C ASN A 180 -1.96 -14.55 17.22
N LYS A 181 -0.74 -15.01 17.57
CA LYS A 181 0.33 -14.13 18.11
C LYS A 181 0.78 -13.04 17.13
N THR A 182 0.67 -13.27 15.84
CA THR A 182 1.06 -12.29 14.79
C THR A 182 -0.04 -11.28 14.50
N TYR A 183 -1.30 -11.55 14.89
CA TYR A 183 -2.42 -10.63 14.72
C TYR A 183 -2.19 -9.31 15.45
N GLY A 184 -2.44 -8.19 14.77
CA GLY A 184 -2.13 -6.87 15.32
C GLY A 184 -2.73 -5.73 14.51
N ILE A 185 -2.18 -4.54 14.70
CA ILE A 185 -2.67 -3.29 14.08
C ILE A 185 -2.81 -3.45 12.56
N LEU A 186 -1.76 -3.94 11.87
CA LEU A 186 -1.79 -4.14 10.43
C LEU A 186 -2.88 -5.12 9.99
N SER A 187 -3.07 -6.21 10.75
CA SER A 187 -4.12 -7.20 10.45
C SER A 187 -5.50 -6.55 10.46
N VAL A 188 -5.83 -5.84 11.55
CA VAL A 188 -7.16 -5.23 11.73
C VAL A 188 -7.40 -4.15 10.69
N LEU A 189 -6.47 -3.20 10.54
CA LEU A 189 -6.68 -2.04 9.67
C LEU A 189 -6.71 -2.43 8.19
N THR A 190 -5.87 -3.39 7.77
CA THR A 190 -5.89 -3.88 6.38
C THR A 190 -7.15 -4.68 6.11
N GLN A 191 -7.50 -5.64 7.01
CA GLN A 191 -8.64 -6.52 6.81
C GLN A 191 -9.99 -5.85 7.07
N ALA A 192 -10.02 -4.62 7.61
CA ALA A 192 -11.24 -3.81 7.62
C ALA A 192 -11.73 -3.52 6.19
N PHE A 193 -10.79 -3.32 5.24
CA PHE A 193 -11.08 -2.88 3.87
C PHE A 193 -10.71 -3.88 2.78
N TYR A 194 -9.84 -4.85 3.08
CA TYR A 194 -9.33 -5.84 2.12
C TYR A 194 -9.48 -7.27 2.65
N ASP A 195 -9.72 -8.19 1.74
CA ASP A 195 -9.49 -9.62 1.98
C ASP A 195 -8.01 -9.91 1.76
N ALA A 196 -7.36 -10.42 2.80
CA ALA A 196 -5.92 -10.65 2.83
C ALA A 196 -5.61 -12.14 2.69
N GLU A 197 -4.76 -12.48 1.72
CA GLU A 197 -4.34 -13.83 1.40
C GLU A 197 -2.81 -13.93 1.40
N TYR A 198 -2.25 -14.86 2.18
CA TYR A 198 -0.84 -15.22 2.13
C TYR A 198 -0.67 -16.27 1.03
N LEU A 199 0.12 -15.97 0.00
CA LEU A 199 0.22 -16.82 -1.17
C LEU A 199 1.33 -17.87 -1.03
N PHE A 200 2.58 -17.43 -0.86
CA PHE A 200 3.72 -18.33 -0.73
C PHE A 200 4.92 -17.67 -0.05
N THR A 201 5.85 -18.53 0.39
CA THR A 201 7.13 -18.12 1.01
C THR A 201 8.25 -18.13 -0.03
N VAL A 202 9.16 -17.16 0.07
CA VAL A 202 10.31 -17.00 -0.81
C VAL A 202 11.61 -17.07 0.02
N PRO A 203 12.56 -17.98 -0.32
CA PRO A 203 13.78 -18.14 0.43
C PRO A 203 14.78 -17.00 0.16
N PRO A 204 15.70 -16.70 1.11
CA PRO A 204 16.70 -15.64 0.93
C PRO A 204 17.69 -15.86 -0.24
N THR A 205 17.88 -17.11 -0.65
CA THR A 205 18.86 -17.52 -1.67
C THR A 205 18.57 -16.99 -3.07
N VAL A 206 17.34 -16.54 -3.31
CA VAL A 206 16.91 -16.02 -4.61
C VAL A 206 17.12 -14.50 -4.76
N PHE A 207 17.85 -13.90 -3.82
CA PHE A 207 18.16 -12.45 -3.83
C PHE A 207 19.66 -12.18 -3.88
N ASN A 208 20.03 -11.04 -4.44
CA ASN A 208 21.38 -10.51 -4.41
C ASN A 208 21.40 -9.03 -3.97
N PRO A 209 21.98 -8.68 -2.81
CA PRO A 209 22.44 -9.58 -1.75
C PRO A 209 21.27 -10.31 -1.04
N PRO A 210 21.50 -11.50 -0.47
CA PRO A 210 20.46 -12.23 0.24
C PRO A 210 20.06 -11.50 1.52
N PRO A 211 18.74 -11.38 1.83
CA PRO A 211 18.27 -10.89 3.12
C PRO A 211 18.55 -11.91 4.24
N LYS A 212 18.47 -11.45 5.49
CA LYS A 212 18.67 -12.33 6.66
C LYS A 212 17.44 -13.19 7.00
N VAL A 213 16.30 -12.89 6.41
CA VAL A 213 15.01 -13.51 6.70
C VAL A 213 14.32 -13.96 5.41
N GLU A 214 13.42 -14.92 5.52
CA GLU A 214 12.55 -15.30 4.41
C GLU A 214 11.58 -14.16 4.06
N SER A 215 11.13 -14.16 2.82
CA SER A 215 10.09 -13.29 2.32
C SER A 215 8.75 -14.03 2.22
N GLY A 216 7.67 -13.29 2.16
CA GLY A 216 6.33 -13.80 1.92
C GLY A 216 5.61 -12.94 0.90
N VAL A 217 4.94 -13.59 -0.02
CA VAL A 217 4.08 -12.92 -1.01
C VAL A 217 2.65 -12.99 -0.52
N LEU A 218 1.97 -11.86 -0.55
CA LEU A 218 0.56 -11.73 -0.19
C LEU A 218 -0.22 -11.02 -1.30
N ARG A 219 -1.53 -11.18 -1.25
CA ARG A 219 -2.49 -10.45 -2.06
C ARG A 219 -3.59 -9.87 -1.18
N LEU A 220 -3.95 -8.63 -1.45
CA LEU A 220 -5.06 -7.91 -0.86
C LEU A 220 -6.06 -7.58 -1.97
N ARG A 221 -7.31 -7.98 -1.78
CA ARG A 221 -8.43 -7.63 -2.66
C ARG A 221 -9.39 -6.74 -1.89
N ARG A 222 -9.68 -5.57 -2.46
CA ARG A 222 -10.59 -4.61 -1.84
C ARG A 222 -11.98 -5.21 -1.69
N LYS A 223 -12.59 -5.02 -0.54
CA LYS A 223 -13.97 -5.43 -0.30
C LYS A 223 -14.94 -4.63 -1.16
N ALA A 224 -16.10 -5.21 -1.43
CA ALA A 224 -17.15 -4.55 -2.22
C ALA A 224 -17.66 -3.27 -1.56
N SER A 225 -17.75 -3.23 -0.23
CA SER A 225 -18.04 -2.02 0.55
C SER A 225 -16.82 -1.60 1.34
N LEU A 226 -16.50 -0.32 1.30
CA LEU A 226 -15.51 0.33 2.15
C LEU A 226 -16.16 1.06 3.34
N ASP A 227 -17.49 1.07 3.40
CA ASP A 227 -18.21 1.58 4.54
C ASP A 227 -18.13 0.59 5.71
N ILE A 228 -17.63 1.08 6.84
CA ILE A 228 -17.43 0.30 8.07
C ILE A 228 -18.31 0.76 9.23
N ASP A 229 -19.31 1.62 8.95
CA ASP A 229 -20.28 2.15 9.93
C ASP A 229 -19.65 2.85 11.15
N CYS A 230 -18.40 3.27 11.08
CA CYS A 230 -17.70 4.05 12.12
C CYS A 230 -16.64 4.95 11.48
N SER A 231 -16.16 5.94 12.24
CA SER A 231 -15.05 6.79 11.80
C SER A 231 -13.76 5.97 11.63
N GLU A 232 -13.15 5.99 10.44
CA GLU A 232 -11.86 5.35 10.18
C GLU A 232 -10.76 5.88 11.11
N LEU A 233 -10.76 7.19 11.37
CA LEU A 233 -9.82 7.80 12.30
C LEU A 233 -10.00 7.26 13.73
N MET A 234 -11.25 7.06 14.15
CA MET A 234 -11.53 6.50 15.47
C MET A 234 -11.16 5.03 15.53
N LEU A 235 -11.47 4.24 14.49
CA LEU A 235 -11.03 2.84 14.39
C LEU A 235 -9.50 2.73 14.53
N TYR A 236 -8.75 3.58 13.79
CA TYR A 236 -7.30 3.62 13.89
C TYR A 236 -6.83 3.89 15.31
N LYS A 237 -7.41 4.90 15.99
CA LYS A 237 -7.07 5.25 17.37
C LYS A 237 -7.35 4.12 18.34
N VAL A 238 -8.53 3.50 18.24
CA VAL A 238 -8.96 2.38 19.09
C VAL A 238 -8.01 1.19 18.92
N VAL A 239 -7.79 0.76 17.68
CA VAL A 239 -6.92 -0.38 17.37
C VAL A 239 -5.48 -0.13 17.84
N LYS A 240 -4.91 1.04 17.50
CA LYS A 240 -3.55 1.41 17.91
C LYS A 240 -3.41 1.42 19.43
N THR A 241 -4.32 2.06 20.15
CA THR A 241 -4.30 2.15 21.62
C THR A 241 -4.45 0.78 22.27
N ALA A 242 -5.37 -0.05 21.77
CA ALA A 242 -5.57 -1.39 22.29
C ALA A 242 -4.30 -2.24 22.16
N PHE A 243 -3.66 -2.25 21.00
CA PHE A 243 -2.46 -3.06 20.74
C PHE A 243 -1.18 -2.51 21.37
N GLN A 244 -1.10 -1.22 21.73
CA GLN A 244 0.02 -0.69 22.51
C GLN A 244 0.17 -1.37 23.88
N GLN A 245 -0.94 -1.87 24.43
CA GLN A 245 -0.97 -2.62 25.68
C GLN A 245 -1.52 -4.04 25.46
N ARG A 246 -1.04 -4.73 24.45
CA ARG A 246 -1.53 -6.02 23.96
C ARG A 246 -1.82 -7.07 25.06
N ARG A 247 -1.00 -7.11 26.12
CA ARG A 247 -1.15 -8.07 27.24
C ARG A 247 -2.24 -7.69 28.24
N LYS A 248 -2.82 -6.50 28.14
CA LYS A 248 -3.90 -6.01 29.01
C LYS A 248 -5.27 -6.26 28.38
N THR A 249 -6.29 -6.36 29.20
CA THR A 249 -7.68 -6.35 28.73
C THR A 249 -8.04 -4.98 28.16
N LEU A 250 -9.05 -4.92 27.29
CA LEU A 250 -9.52 -3.67 26.67
C LEU A 250 -9.94 -2.63 27.71
N ARG A 251 -10.53 -3.04 28.82
CA ARG A 251 -10.84 -2.16 29.96
C ARG A 251 -9.63 -1.38 30.44
N ASN A 252 -8.45 -1.99 30.41
CA ASN A 252 -7.21 -1.37 30.86
C ASN A 252 -6.49 -0.63 29.74
N SER A 253 -6.45 -1.19 28.52
CA SER A 253 -5.73 -0.58 27.40
C SER A 253 -6.44 0.66 26.84
N LEU A 254 -7.77 0.73 26.95
CA LEU A 254 -8.58 1.84 26.44
C LEU A 254 -8.97 2.87 27.54
N LYS A 255 -8.31 2.89 28.69
CA LYS A 255 -8.61 3.87 29.76
C LYS A 255 -8.56 5.33 29.30
N SER A 256 -7.70 5.65 28.36
CA SER A 256 -7.55 7.01 27.81
C SER A 256 -8.77 7.53 27.03
N PHE A 257 -9.72 6.65 26.74
CA PHE A 257 -10.99 7.04 26.08
C PHE A 257 -12.06 7.52 27.08
N ASN A 258 -11.77 7.59 28.38
CA ASN A 258 -12.68 8.08 29.45
C ASN A 258 -14.05 7.39 29.42
N LEU A 259 -14.01 6.06 29.30
CA LEU A 259 -15.21 5.21 29.16
C LEU A 259 -16.20 5.43 30.32
N SER A 260 -17.49 5.53 30.02
CA SER A 260 -18.53 5.53 31.04
C SER A 260 -18.57 4.19 31.81
N ASP A 261 -19.12 4.17 33.02
CA ASP A 261 -19.19 2.92 33.78
C ASP A 261 -20.12 1.90 33.09
N LYS A 262 -21.18 2.38 32.44
CA LYS A 262 -22.11 1.56 31.67
C LYS A 262 -21.43 0.76 30.57
N ILE A 263 -20.56 1.40 29.77
CA ILE A 263 -19.89 0.71 28.65
C ILE A 263 -18.85 -0.30 29.16
N LYS A 264 -18.20 -0.01 30.30
CA LYS A 264 -17.23 -0.93 30.93
C LYS A 264 -17.83 -2.27 31.38
N GLU A 265 -19.15 -2.36 31.57
CA GLU A 265 -19.84 -3.60 31.92
C GLU A 265 -19.94 -4.60 30.77
N ASP A 266 -19.80 -4.11 29.50
CA ASP A 266 -19.82 -5.00 28.35
C ASP A 266 -18.67 -6.00 28.42
N ALA A 267 -19.00 -7.29 28.21
CA ALA A 267 -18.07 -8.42 28.31
C ALA A 267 -16.84 -8.28 27.37
N ILE A 268 -16.96 -7.53 26.27
CA ILE A 268 -15.87 -7.26 25.33
C ILE A 268 -14.67 -6.59 26.02
N PHE A 269 -14.89 -5.75 27.03
CA PHE A 269 -13.84 -5.08 27.78
C PHE A 269 -13.02 -6.01 28.69
N GLY A 270 -13.49 -7.23 28.92
CA GLY A 270 -12.72 -8.29 29.57
C GLY A 270 -11.74 -9.01 28.65
N GLN A 271 -11.88 -8.85 27.35
CA GLN A 271 -11.01 -9.48 26.34
C GLN A 271 -9.71 -8.68 26.13
N ARG A 272 -8.71 -9.35 25.53
CA ARG A 272 -7.47 -8.71 25.03
C ARG A 272 -7.63 -8.37 23.55
N PRO A 273 -6.90 -7.37 23.04
CA PRO A 273 -7.06 -6.91 21.65
C PRO A 273 -6.85 -8.02 20.60
N GLU A 274 -5.93 -8.97 20.84
CA GLU A 274 -5.70 -10.07 19.90
C GLU A 274 -6.85 -11.08 19.82
N GLN A 275 -7.81 -11.04 20.72
CA GLN A 275 -8.96 -11.93 20.74
C GLN A 275 -10.14 -11.40 19.91
N LEU A 276 -10.11 -10.10 19.56
CA LEU A 276 -11.18 -9.47 18.79
C LEU A 276 -10.99 -9.67 17.30
N SER A 277 -12.05 -10.08 16.61
CA SER A 277 -12.12 -10.02 15.17
C SER A 277 -12.17 -8.57 14.65
N VAL A 278 -11.93 -8.37 13.36
CA VAL A 278 -12.06 -7.05 12.71
C VAL A 278 -13.47 -6.47 12.90
N ALA A 279 -14.51 -7.28 12.71
CA ALA A 279 -15.89 -6.86 12.92
C ALA A 279 -16.16 -6.42 14.38
N GLN A 280 -15.57 -7.11 15.36
CA GLN A 280 -15.69 -6.73 16.77
C GLN A 280 -14.95 -5.42 17.07
N PHE A 281 -13.81 -5.13 16.42
CA PHE A 281 -13.15 -3.82 16.53
C PHE A 281 -14.00 -2.69 15.95
N ILE A 282 -14.65 -2.91 14.81
CA ILE A 282 -15.59 -1.95 14.22
C ILE A 282 -16.76 -1.69 15.18
N ALA A 283 -17.43 -2.75 15.67
CA ALA A 283 -18.53 -2.62 16.62
C ALA A 283 -18.12 -1.96 17.95
N LEU A 284 -16.92 -2.26 18.44
CA LEU A 284 -16.34 -1.57 19.61
C LEU A 284 -16.15 -0.09 19.35
N THR A 285 -15.65 0.27 18.16
CA THR A 285 -15.44 1.69 17.78
C THR A 285 -16.77 2.45 17.76
N GLN A 286 -17.82 1.87 17.15
CA GLN A 286 -19.18 2.45 17.16
C GLN A 286 -19.70 2.69 18.58
N LYS A 287 -19.52 1.72 19.48
CA LYS A 287 -19.90 1.85 20.89
C LYS A 287 -19.17 3.00 21.58
N LEU A 288 -17.87 3.17 21.31
CA LEU A 288 -17.07 4.24 21.90
C LEU A 288 -17.47 5.62 21.35
N GLU A 289 -17.83 5.73 20.08
CA GLU A 289 -18.36 6.96 19.50
C GLU A 289 -19.69 7.36 20.12
N ALA A 290 -20.60 6.40 20.30
CA ALA A 290 -21.90 6.63 20.93
C ALA A 290 -21.76 7.04 22.41
N ASP A 291 -20.82 6.41 23.16
CA ASP A 291 -20.55 6.74 24.57
C ASP A 291 -20.00 8.15 24.72
N ALA A 292 -19.08 8.57 23.84
CA ALA A 292 -18.51 9.92 23.84
C ALA A 292 -19.57 11.01 23.61
N ILE A 293 -20.54 10.77 22.72
CA ILE A 293 -21.65 11.70 22.48
C ILE A 293 -22.53 11.83 23.73
N SER A 294 -22.85 10.71 24.39
CA SER A 294 -23.74 10.71 25.56
C SER A 294 -23.12 11.35 26.81
N THR A 295 -21.79 11.41 26.91
CA THR A 295 -21.08 12.03 28.05
C THR A 295 -20.86 13.53 27.91
N HIS A 296 -21.13 14.10 26.71
CA HIS A 296 -21.02 15.54 26.43
C HIS A 296 -22.41 16.26 26.34
N GLN A 297 -23.49 15.54 26.55
CA GLN A 297 -24.85 16.07 26.74
C GLN A 297 -25.21 16.15 28.24
#